data_4d073f26f85ee75af659ddc97fbb7511
#
_entry.id   4d073f26f85ee75af659ddc97fbb7511
#
_cell.length_a   1.000
_cell.length_b   1.000
_cell.length_c   1.000
_cell.angle_alpha   90.00
_cell.angle_beta   90.00
_cell.angle_gamma   90.00
#
_symmetry.space_group_name_H-M   'P 1'
#
loop_
_entity.id
_entity.type
_entity.pdbx_description
1 polymer ?
#
loop_
_entity_poly.entity_id
_entity_poly.type
_entity_poly.pdbx_seq_one_letter_code
_entity_poly.pdbx_strand_id
1 'polypeptide(L)'
;VVKIVLQFLVSKFSSMPDSSVKKLTKKDQKLVNINLAVECNETSKMFISKHRELTQYYTWTNVTCLALAKEEDNFKDCYAGNGYPSLEEGINDIDNLLTYATTTAVLLLKAKPPVPGVYTVITNPSITGLIAHEAFGHGVEMDMFVKDRAKSKEYINKYVASELVSMHDGASSTLSAASYFFDDDGVLA
;
A
#
# COMPACT_ATOMS: atom_id res chain seq x y z
N VAL A 1 21.42 -23.32 19.05
CA VAL A 1 20.90 -21.98 19.39
C VAL A 1 19.40 -22.06 19.31
N VAL A 2 18.69 -21.89 20.44
CA VAL A 2 17.23 -21.82 20.45
C VAL A 2 16.84 -20.39 20.12
N LYS A 3 16.08 -20.20 19.07
CA LYS A 3 15.50 -18.95 18.63
C LYS A 3 13.98 -19.07 18.72
N ILE A 4 13.33 -18.23 19.48
CA ILE A 4 11.89 -18.22 19.66
C ILE A 4 11.37 -16.88 19.14
N VAL A 5 10.46 -16.93 18.17
CA VAL A 5 9.69 -15.79 17.70
C VAL A 5 8.22 -16.06 18.06
N LEU A 6 7.65 -15.21 18.87
CA LEU A 6 6.23 -15.20 19.18
C LEU A 6 5.62 -13.96 18.55
N GLN A 7 4.64 -14.16 17.70
CA GLN A 7 3.90 -13.08 17.05
C GLN A 7 2.41 -13.30 17.26
N PHE A 8 1.74 -12.29 17.76
CA PHE A 8 0.29 -12.24 17.87
C PHE A 8 -0.22 -11.17 16.90
N LEU A 9 -1.07 -11.58 15.99
CA LEU A 9 -1.71 -10.72 15.02
C LEU A 9 -3.21 -10.70 15.30
N VAL A 10 -3.77 -9.52 15.49
CA VAL A 10 -5.20 -9.30 15.60
C VAL A 10 -5.63 -8.44 14.43
N SER A 11 -6.41 -8.99 13.52
CA SER A 11 -6.99 -8.26 12.40
C SER A 11 -8.45 -7.96 12.68
N LYS A 12 -8.84 -6.70 12.54
CA LYS A 12 -10.24 -6.27 12.59
C LYS A 12 -10.62 -5.72 11.21
N PHE A 13 -11.67 -6.28 10.64
CA PHE A 13 -12.21 -5.84 9.36
C PHE A 13 -13.59 -5.21 9.57
N SER A 14 -13.84 -4.07 8.97
CA SER A 14 -15.14 -3.42 8.93
C SER A 14 -15.44 -2.93 7.53
N SER A 15 -16.66 -3.14 7.07
CA SER A 15 -17.16 -2.58 5.81
C SER A 15 -18.18 -1.49 6.09
N MET A 16 -18.33 -0.57 5.14
CA MET A 16 -19.34 0.49 5.26
C MET A 16 -20.75 -0.10 5.25
N PRO A 17 -21.65 0.34 6.15
CA PRO A 17 -23.05 -0.07 6.12
C PRO A 17 -23.75 0.32 4.82
N ASP A 18 -24.63 -0.54 4.32
CA ASP A 18 -25.45 -0.31 3.11
C ASP A 18 -26.17 1.04 3.09
N SER A 19 -26.58 1.54 4.25
CA SER A 19 -27.23 2.84 4.38
C SER A 19 -26.34 4.02 3.97
N SER A 20 -25.05 3.94 4.28
CA SER A 20 -24.07 4.98 3.91
C SER A 20 -23.76 4.92 2.42
N VAL A 21 -23.58 3.72 1.85
CA VAL A 21 -23.42 3.53 0.41
C VAL A 21 -24.62 4.08 -0.35
N LYS A 22 -25.85 3.77 0.09
CA LYS A 22 -27.11 4.29 -0.50
C LYS A 22 -27.21 5.82 -0.41
N LYS A 23 -26.68 6.44 0.62
CA LYS A 23 -26.65 7.91 0.76
C LYS A 23 -25.71 8.55 -0.26
N LEU A 24 -24.54 7.95 -0.49
CA LEU A 24 -23.54 8.46 -1.43
C LEU A 24 -23.96 8.23 -2.90
N THR A 25 -24.53 7.06 -3.21
CA THR A 25 -25.06 6.77 -4.57
C THR A 25 -26.25 7.65 -4.93
N LYS A 26 -27.03 8.14 -3.97
CA LYS A 26 -28.07 9.14 -4.20
C LYS A 26 -27.53 10.51 -4.59
N LYS A 27 -26.28 10.82 -4.26
CA LYS A 27 -25.64 12.12 -4.56
C LYS A 27 -25.29 12.26 -6.05
N ASP A 28 -24.96 11.13 -6.71
CA ASP A 28 -24.77 11.08 -8.17
C ASP A 28 -25.42 9.79 -8.70
N GLN A 29 -26.38 9.94 -9.61
CA GLN A 29 -27.12 8.81 -10.18
C GLN A 29 -26.27 7.87 -11.02
N LYS A 30 -25.07 8.28 -11.41
CA LYS A 30 -24.12 7.45 -12.15
C LYS A 30 -23.32 6.50 -11.24
N LEU A 31 -23.27 6.77 -9.93
CA LEU A 31 -22.64 5.87 -8.97
C LEU A 31 -23.57 4.69 -8.68
N VAL A 32 -23.13 3.48 -8.99
CA VAL A 32 -23.91 2.25 -8.82
C VAL A 32 -23.45 1.41 -7.65
N ASN A 33 -22.20 1.51 -7.26
CA ASN A 33 -21.67 0.81 -6.09
C ASN A 33 -20.46 1.55 -5.47
N ILE A 34 -20.33 1.43 -4.15
CA ILE A 34 -19.18 1.91 -3.38
C ILE A 34 -18.87 0.84 -2.34
N ASN A 35 -17.65 0.36 -2.35
CA ASN A 35 -17.11 -0.53 -1.32
C ASN A 35 -16.02 0.20 -0.55
N LEU A 36 -16.22 0.37 0.77
CA LEU A 36 -15.23 0.90 1.70
C LEU A 36 -14.84 -0.23 2.65
N ALA A 37 -13.55 -0.49 2.77
CA ALA A 37 -13.00 -1.43 3.73
C ALA A 37 -11.96 -0.74 4.61
N VAL A 38 -12.00 -1.06 5.89
CA VAL A 38 -11.02 -0.66 6.90
C VAL A 38 -10.48 -1.92 7.53
N GLU A 39 -9.19 -2.16 7.40
CA GLU A 39 -8.48 -3.27 8.01
C GLU A 39 -7.45 -2.71 8.99
N CYS A 40 -7.60 -3.05 10.28
CA CYS A 40 -6.64 -2.69 11.31
C CYS A 40 -5.94 -3.93 11.83
N ASN A 41 -4.63 -3.94 11.80
CA ASN A 41 -3.79 -5.01 12.31
C ASN A 41 -2.99 -4.52 13.51
N GLU A 42 -3.03 -5.30 14.59
CA GLU A 42 -2.25 -5.10 15.79
C GLU A 42 -1.25 -6.26 15.90
N THR A 43 0.03 -5.94 15.96
CA THR A 43 1.09 -6.94 16.06
C THR A 43 1.86 -6.76 17.35
N SER A 44 1.92 -7.83 18.15
CA SER A 44 2.83 -7.95 19.29
C SER A 44 3.83 -9.07 18.99
N LYS A 45 5.11 -8.77 19.05
CA LYS A 45 6.18 -9.68 18.68
C LYS A 45 7.29 -9.68 19.70
N MET A 46 7.77 -10.87 20.05
CA MET A 46 8.92 -11.09 20.92
C MET A 46 9.95 -11.95 20.18
N PHE A 47 11.20 -11.55 20.24
CA PHE A 47 12.34 -12.30 19.75
C PHE A 47 13.27 -12.61 20.91
N ILE A 48 13.61 -13.88 21.11
CA ILE A 48 14.52 -14.33 22.18
C ILE A 48 15.62 -15.21 21.58
N SER A 49 16.83 -14.90 21.90
CA SER A 49 17.99 -15.72 21.57
C SER A 49 18.92 -15.81 22.80
N LYS A 50 20.02 -16.56 22.70
CA LYS A 50 21.02 -16.64 23.76
C LYS A 50 21.59 -15.27 24.16
N HIS A 51 21.60 -14.29 23.26
CA HIS A 51 22.32 -13.03 23.42
C HIS A 51 21.43 -11.79 23.30
N ARG A 52 20.13 -11.97 22.99
CA ARG A 52 19.25 -10.85 22.71
C ARG A 52 17.79 -11.18 23.05
N GLU A 53 17.14 -10.25 23.68
CA GLU A 53 15.71 -10.23 23.92
C GLU A 53 15.16 -8.91 23.39
N LEU A 54 14.17 -8.97 22.51
CA LEU A 54 13.55 -7.82 21.86
C LEU A 54 12.04 -8.00 21.90
N THR A 55 11.32 -6.91 22.16
CA THR A 55 9.87 -6.86 22.07
C THR A 55 9.47 -5.67 21.23
N GLN A 56 8.42 -5.85 20.42
CA GLN A 56 7.81 -4.76 19.69
C GLN A 56 6.29 -4.92 19.67
N TYR A 57 5.64 -3.76 19.66
CA TYR A 57 4.21 -3.64 19.42
C TYR A 57 4.00 -2.54 18.39
N TYR A 58 3.20 -2.81 17.38
CA TYR A 58 2.83 -1.82 16.39
C TYR A 58 1.45 -2.13 15.81
N THR A 59 0.79 -1.09 15.34
CA THR A 59 -0.46 -1.16 14.62
C THR A 59 -0.26 -0.61 13.22
N TRP A 60 -1.05 -1.11 12.28
CA TRP A 60 -1.22 -0.47 11.00
C TRP A 60 -2.64 -0.69 10.49
N THR A 61 -3.12 0.30 9.76
CA THR A 61 -4.47 0.32 9.23
C THR A 61 -4.44 0.56 7.74
N ASN A 62 -5.14 -0.26 6.98
CA ASN A 62 -5.42 -0.03 5.57
C ASN A 62 -6.86 0.47 5.43
N VAL A 63 -7.03 1.55 4.70
CA VAL A 63 -8.35 2.02 4.26
C VAL A 63 -8.39 1.97 2.76
N THR A 64 -9.39 1.29 2.21
CA THR A 64 -9.57 1.15 0.77
C THR A 64 -10.99 1.50 0.37
N CYS A 65 -11.14 2.19 -0.73
CA CYS A 65 -12.41 2.54 -1.34
C CYS A 65 -12.41 2.17 -2.82
N LEU A 66 -13.41 1.43 -3.25
CA LEU A 66 -13.67 1.14 -4.66
C LEU A 66 -15.04 1.71 -5.03
N ALA A 67 -15.07 2.69 -5.92
CA ALA A 67 -16.30 3.26 -6.45
C ALA A 67 -16.53 2.77 -7.87
N LEU A 68 -17.76 2.37 -8.18
CA LEU A 68 -18.21 1.95 -9.51
C LEU A 68 -19.23 2.96 -10.05
N ALA A 69 -18.98 3.49 -11.22
CA ALA A 69 -19.90 4.35 -11.96
C ALA A 69 -20.35 3.68 -13.26
N LYS A 70 -21.57 4.00 -13.69
CA LYS A 70 -22.19 3.47 -14.90
C LYS A 70 -22.93 4.57 -15.66
N GLU A 71 -22.82 4.56 -16.98
CA GLU A 71 -23.65 5.33 -17.90
C GLU A 71 -23.98 4.44 -19.11
N GLU A 72 -25.22 4.06 -19.27
CA GLU A 72 -25.68 3.05 -20.24
C GLU A 72 -24.90 1.73 -20.06
N ASP A 73 -24.14 1.28 -21.06
CA ASP A 73 -23.28 0.08 -21.01
C ASP A 73 -21.82 0.39 -20.66
N ASN A 74 -21.49 1.66 -20.40
CA ASN A 74 -20.15 2.07 -20.00
C ASN A 74 -20.00 1.99 -18.47
N PHE A 75 -19.07 1.15 -18.01
CA PHE A 75 -18.72 1.00 -16.61
C PHE A 75 -17.30 1.51 -16.38
N LYS A 76 -17.09 2.25 -15.30
CA LYS A 76 -15.78 2.67 -14.84
C LYS A 76 -15.71 2.54 -13.33
N ASP A 77 -14.57 2.11 -12.86
CA ASP A 77 -14.25 2.05 -11.45
C ASP A 77 -13.05 2.94 -11.11
N CYS A 78 -12.97 3.31 -9.85
CA CYS A 78 -11.81 3.98 -9.28
C CYS A 78 -11.53 3.41 -7.90
N TYR A 79 -10.29 2.99 -7.72
CA TYR A 79 -9.74 2.59 -6.44
C TYR A 79 -9.01 3.77 -5.79
N ALA A 80 -9.20 3.92 -4.49
CA ALA A 80 -8.42 4.80 -3.63
C ALA A 80 -8.07 4.03 -2.35
N GLY A 81 -6.85 4.17 -1.85
CA GLY A 81 -6.46 3.51 -0.62
C GLY A 81 -5.12 3.99 -0.11
N ASN A 82 -4.97 3.98 1.21
CA ASN A 82 -3.75 4.34 1.91
C ASN A 82 -3.55 3.43 3.13
N GLY A 83 -2.27 3.31 3.54
CA GLY A 83 -1.86 2.72 4.81
C GLY A 83 -1.56 3.79 5.84
N TYR A 84 -1.93 3.52 7.11
CA TYR A 84 -1.80 4.46 8.23
C TYR A 84 -1.18 3.76 9.44
N PRO A 85 -0.40 4.46 10.27
CA PRO A 85 0.17 3.90 11.49
C PRO A 85 -0.87 3.70 12.60
N SER A 86 -2.08 4.26 12.47
CA SER A 86 -3.15 4.11 13.45
C SER A 86 -4.54 4.02 12.81
N LEU A 87 -5.51 3.47 13.55
CA LEU A 87 -6.90 3.41 13.14
C LEU A 87 -7.51 4.81 13.04
N GLU A 88 -7.16 5.70 13.96
CA GLU A 88 -7.68 7.08 14.00
C GLU A 88 -7.30 7.86 12.74
N GLU A 89 -6.03 7.79 12.33
CA GLU A 89 -5.57 8.44 11.11
C GLU A 89 -6.27 7.87 9.87
N GLY A 90 -6.47 6.54 9.81
CA GLY A 90 -7.20 5.92 8.73
C GLY A 90 -8.66 6.38 8.65
N ILE A 91 -9.35 6.46 9.79
CA ILE A 91 -10.74 6.92 9.86
C ILE A 91 -10.85 8.39 9.42
N ASN A 92 -9.91 9.23 9.81
CA ASN A 92 -9.91 10.66 9.48
C ASN A 92 -9.73 10.93 7.97
N ASP A 93 -9.15 10.02 7.22
CA ASP A 93 -8.94 10.17 5.76
C ASP A 93 -10.05 9.54 4.90
N ILE A 94 -11.02 8.85 5.50
CA ILE A 94 -12.09 8.15 4.76
C ILE A 94 -12.83 9.09 3.81
N ASP A 95 -13.19 10.30 4.24
CA ASP A 95 -13.95 11.25 3.44
C ASP A 95 -13.17 11.72 2.20
N ASN A 96 -11.84 11.87 2.31
CA ASN A 96 -10.98 12.21 1.18
C ASN A 96 -10.91 11.06 0.17
N LEU A 97 -10.69 9.82 0.64
CA LEU A 97 -10.65 8.63 -0.22
C LEU A 97 -11.98 8.40 -0.94
N LEU A 98 -13.10 8.53 -0.22
CA LEU A 98 -14.44 8.42 -0.79
C LEU A 98 -14.70 9.49 -1.85
N THR A 99 -14.34 10.75 -1.55
CA THR A 99 -14.53 11.87 -2.47
C THR A 99 -13.70 11.65 -3.74
N TYR A 100 -12.44 11.27 -3.58
CA TYR A 100 -11.57 10.98 -4.72
C TYR A 100 -12.09 9.83 -5.57
N ALA A 101 -12.39 8.68 -4.96
CA ALA A 101 -12.83 7.48 -5.70
C ALA A 101 -14.15 7.74 -6.45
N THR A 102 -15.15 8.32 -5.77
CA THR A 102 -16.47 8.55 -6.37
C THR A 102 -16.44 9.58 -7.48
N THR A 103 -15.75 10.70 -7.26
CA THR A 103 -15.63 11.76 -8.28
C THR A 103 -14.87 11.26 -9.50
N THR A 104 -13.75 10.54 -9.28
CA THR A 104 -12.91 10.03 -10.36
C THR A 104 -13.64 8.95 -11.16
N ALA A 105 -14.35 8.02 -10.52
CA ALA A 105 -15.14 7.00 -11.23
C ALA A 105 -16.16 7.62 -12.20
N VAL A 106 -16.85 8.68 -11.77
CA VAL A 106 -17.82 9.41 -12.64
C VAL A 106 -17.10 10.15 -13.77
N LEU A 107 -15.94 10.78 -13.49
CA LEU A 107 -15.15 11.47 -14.52
C LEU A 107 -14.64 10.50 -15.58
N LEU A 108 -14.23 9.29 -15.20
CA LEU A 108 -13.72 8.24 -16.08
C LEU A 108 -14.77 7.77 -17.11
N LEU A 109 -16.08 7.92 -16.85
CA LEU A 109 -17.11 7.65 -17.85
C LEU A 109 -16.95 8.47 -19.14
N LYS A 110 -16.32 9.66 -19.03
CA LYS A 110 -16.04 10.53 -20.18
C LYS A 110 -14.63 10.35 -20.73
N ALA A 111 -13.80 9.51 -20.11
CA ALA A 111 -12.43 9.30 -20.53
C ALA A 111 -12.37 8.61 -21.90
N LYS A 112 -11.43 9.05 -22.72
CA LYS A 112 -11.13 8.42 -24.01
C LYS A 112 -9.86 7.59 -23.89
N PRO A 113 -9.72 6.49 -24.64
CA PRO A 113 -8.45 5.78 -24.74
C PRO A 113 -7.34 6.70 -25.21
N PRO A 114 -6.12 6.60 -24.66
CA PRO A 114 -4.99 7.36 -25.17
C PRO A 114 -4.65 6.89 -26.59
N VAL A 115 -4.16 7.81 -27.41
CA VAL A 115 -3.63 7.45 -28.73
C VAL A 115 -2.28 6.75 -28.52
N PRO A 116 -2.04 5.56 -29.10
CA PRO A 116 -0.74 4.92 -28.99
C PRO A 116 0.39 5.80 -29.54
N GLY A 117 1.52 5.87 -28.81
CA GLY A 117 2.64 6.70 -29.22
C GLY A 117 3.73 6.75 -28.14
N VAL A 118 4.79 7.51 -28.43
CA VAL A 118 5.87 7.78 -27.46
C VAL A 118 5.61 9.16 -26.84
N TYR A 119 5.56 9.20 -25.51
CA TYR A 119 5.23 10.40 -24.75
C TYR A 119 6.26 10.66 -23.66
N THR A 120 6.53 11.94 -23.39
CA THR A 120 7.17 12.32 -22.13
C THR A 120 6.15 12.23 -21.02
N VAL A 121 6.45 11.46 -19.95
CA VAL A 121 5.52 11.17 -18.87
C VAL A 121 6.05 11.75 -17.56
N ILE A 122 5.19 12.45 -16.83
CA ILE A 122 5.42 12.86 -15.46
C ILE A 122 4.51 11.99 -14.59
N THR A 123 5.11 11.16 -13.73
CA THR A 123 4.39 10.28 -12.82
C THR A 123 4.17 10.95 -11.46
N ASN A 124 3.03 10.69 -10.84
CA ASN A 124 2.78 11.09 -9.45
C ASN A 124 3.58 10.19 -8.47
N PRO A 125 3.68 10.54 -7.17
CA PRO A 125 4.46 9.78 -6.20
C PRO A 125 4.09 8.29 -6.11
N SER A 126 2.80 7.94 -6.16
CA SER A 126 2.35 6.54 -6.05
C SER A 126 2.80 5.70 -7.26
N ILE A 127 2.71 6.22 -8.47
CA ILE A 127 3.20 5.53 -9.66
C ILE A 127 4.73 5.50 -9.69
N THR A 128 5.40 6.58 -9.28
CA THR A 128 6.87 6.61 -9.21
C THR A 128 7.39 5.57 -8.21
N GLY A 129 6.77 5.47 -7.05
CA GLY A 129 7.09 4.44 -6.04
C GLY A 129 6.89 3.03 -6.56
N LEU A 130 5.78 2.77 -7.26
CA LEU A 130 5.51 1.48 -7.88
C LEU A 130 6.56 1.13 -8.94
N ILE A 131 6.94 2.08 -9.78
CA ILE A 131 8.00 1.86 -10.78
C ILE A 131 9.33 1.50 -10.11
N ALA A 132 9.72 2.21 -9.03
CA ALA A 132 10.94 1.89 -8.30
C ALA A 132 10.88 0.50 -7.65
N HIS A 133 9.74 0.13 -7.07
CA HIS A 133 9.47 -1.18 -6.48
C HIS A 133 9.61 -2.31 -7.52
N GLU A 134 8.92 -2.22 -8.64
CA GLU A 134 8.94 -3.24 -9.69
C GLU A 134 10.28 -3.29 -10.45
N ALA A 135 10.89 -2.13 -10.68
CA ALA A 135 12.12 -2.09 -11.46
C ALA A 135 13.34 -2.63 -10.69
N PHE A 136 13.42 -2.40 -9.39
CA PHE A 136 14.60 -2.79 -8.61
C PHE A 136 14.29 -3.24 -7.16
N GLY A 137 13.14 -2.90 -6.57
CA GLY A 137 12.78 -3.28 -5.21
C GLY A 137 12.82 -4.80 -5.02
N HIS A 138 12.18 -5.56 -5.88
CA HIS A 138 12.28 -7.02 -5.90
C HIS A 138 13.70 -7.55 -6.13
N GLY A 139 14.56 -6.77 -6.75
CA GLY A 139 15.96 -7.12 -6.99
C GLY A 139 16.86 -7.09 -5.76
N VAL A 140 16.40 -6.47 -4.64
CA VAL A 140 17.15 -6.40 -3.38
C VAL A 140 16.62 -7.36 -2.30
N GLU A 141 15.56 -8.11 -2.57
CA GLU A 141 15.04 -9.13 -1.66
C GLU A 141 16.09 -10.22 -1.37
N MET A 142 16.32 -10.51 -0.09
CA MET A 142 17.38 -11.42 0.33
C MET A 142 17.14 -12.86 -0.13
N ASP A 143 15.92 -13.33 -0.23
CA ASP A 143 15.58 -14.66 -0.73
C ASP A 143 15.95 -14.82 -2.22
N MET A 144 15.76 -13.77 -3.01
CA MET A 144 16.19 -13.72 -4.41
C MET A 144 17.72 -13.67 -4.52
N PHE A 145 18.37 -12.95 -3.57
CA PHE A 145 19.81 -12.87 -3.50
C PHE A 145 20.45 -14.25 -3.19
N VAL A 146 19.91 -14.97 -2.22
CA VAL A 146 20.39 -16.33 -1.84
C VAL A 146 20.18 -17.33 -2.96
N LYS A 147 19.08 -17.22 -3.70
CA LYS A 147 18.76 -18.07 -4.85
C LYS A 147 19.52 -17.71 -6.14
N ASP A 148 20.41 -16.72 -6.08
CA ASP A 148 21.15 -16.20 -7.24
C ASP A 148 20.26 -15.65 -8.37
N ARG A 149 19.13 -15.07 -8.01
CA ARG A 149 18.15 -14.47 -8.91
C ARG A 149 18.09 -12.96 -8.83
N ALA A 150 18.73 -12.35 -7.81
CA ALA A 150 18.73 -10.93 -7.62
C ALA A 150 19.84 -10.25 -8.44
N LYS A 151 19.45 -9.31 -9.29
CA LYS A 151 20.42 -8.48 -10.03
C LYS A 151 21.25 -7.56 -9.13
N SER A 152 20.80 -7.28 -7.92
CA SER A 152 21.48 -6.42 -6.96
C SER A 152 22.96 -6.82 -6.72
N LYS A 153 23.30 -8.10 -6.84
CA LYS A 153 24.69 -8.58 -6.76
C LYS A 153 25.63 -7.89 -7.76
N GLU A 154 25.13 -7.62 -8.96
CA GLU A 154 25.90 -7.00 -10.04
C GLU A 154 26.05 -5.48 -9.85
N TYR A 155 25.21 -4.88 -8.98
CA TYR A 155 25.14 -3.44 -8.78
C TYR A 155 25.71 -2.94 -7.44
N ILE A 156 26.34 -3.81 -6.66
CA ILE A 156 27.01 -3.39 -5.42
C ILE A 156 28.03 -2.28 -5.76
N ASN A 157 27.89 -1.13 -5.10
CA ASN A 157 28.68 0.08 -5.35
C ASN A 157 28.55 0.67 -6.76
N LYS A 158 27.46 0.39 -7.45
CA LYS A 158 27.15 0.94 -8.78
C LYS A 158 25.78 1.64 -8.77
N TYR A 159 25.58 2.53 -9.71
CA TYR A 159 24.27 3.14 -9.91
C TYR A 159 23.29 2.12 -10.49
N VAL A 160 22.07 2.08 -9.94
CA VAL A 160 20.94 1.28 -10.44
C VAL A 160 20.00 2.11 -11.30
N ALA A 161 20.15 3.43 -11.26
CA ALA A 161 19.39 4.41 -12.04
C ALA A 161 20.30 5.61 -12.35
N SER A 162 19.73 6.71 -12.85
CA SER A 162 20.47 7.96 -13.03
C SER A 162 20.88 8.54 -11.66
N GLU A 163 21.86 9.43 -11.67
CA GLU A 163 22.33 10.16 -10.47
C GLU A 163 21.25 11.03 -9.80
N LEU A 164 20.15 11.29 -10.49
CA LEU A 164 19.00 12.06 -9.97
C LEU A 164 18.04 11.21 -9.14
N VAL A 165 18.24 9.88 -9.08
CA VAL A 165 17.34 8.94 -8.39
C VAL A 165 18.04 8.38 -7.17
N SER A 166 17.38 8.47 -6.02
CA SER A 166 17.74 7.75 -4.81
C SER A 166 16.60 6.81 -4.41
N MET A 167 16.92 5.56 -4.11
CA MET A 167 15.98 4.56 -3.64
C MET A 167 16.44 4.08 -2.26
N HIS A 168 15.53 4.07 -1.30
CA HIS A 168 15.73 3.54 0.03
C HIS A 168 14.81 2.36 0.27
N ASP A 169 15.35 1.26 0.76
CA ASP A 169 14.61 0.08 1.19
C ASP A 169 14.88 -0.19 2.66
N GLY A 170 13.82 -0.39 3.43
CA GLY A 170 13.91 -0.63 4.86
C GLY A 170 12.60 -0.33 5.58
N ALA A 171 12.31 -1.10 6.63
CA ALA A 171 11.08 -0.99 7.40
C ALA A 171 10.94 0.33 8.17
N SER A 172 12.01 1.09 8.33
CA SER A 172 12.05 2.40 8.99
C SER A 172 12.27 3.57 8.01
N SER A 173 12.33 3.30 6.70
CA SER A 173 12.58 4.33 5.68
C SER A 173 11.44 5.35 5.57
N THR A 174 10.23 4.96 5.94
CA THR A 174 9.06 5.83 6.08
C THR A 174 8.08 5.23 7.08
N LEU A 175 7.34 6.06 7.80
CA LEU A 175 6.23 5.60 8.64
C LEU A 175 5.06 5.21 7.72
N SER A 176 4.77 3.92 7.67
CA SER A 176 3.71 3.36 6.85
C SER A 176 3.13 2.10 7.50
N ALA A 177 2.12 1.53 6.87
CA ALA A 177 1.51 0.28 7.29
C ALA A 177 2.47 -0.93 7.36
N ALA A 178 3.66 -0.86 6.77
CA ALA A 178 4.65 -1.94 6.76
C ALA A 178 5.87 -1.67 7.65
N SER A 179 5.85 -0.60 8.47
CA SER A 179 6.97 -0.27 9.36
C SER A 179 7.03 -1.20 10.57
N TYR A 180 8.24 -1.61 10.95
CA TYR A 180 8.52 -2.41 12.14
C TYR A 180 9.91 -2.06 12.69
N PHE A 181 10.24 -2.52 13.92
CA PHE A 181 11.49 -2.16 14.60
C PHE A 181 12.58 -3.22 14.47
N PHE A 182 12.18 -4.49 14.35
CA PHE A 182 13.11 -5.60 14.09
C PHE A 182 12.39 -6.73 13.34
N ASP A 183 13.15 -7.44 12.52
CA ASP A 183 12.68 -8.57 11.70
C ASP A 183 12.55 -9.89 12.49
N ASP A 184 12.31 -11.00 11.78
CA ASP A 184 12.18 -12.33 12.38
C ASP A 184 13.53 -12.92 12.80
N ASP A 185 14.62 -12.33 12.40
CA ASP A 185 15.98 -12.67 12.81
C ASP A 185 16.49 -11.82 13.98
N GLY A 186 15.66 -10.89 14.46
CA GLY A 186 16.02 -9.95 15.52
C GLY A 186 17.03 -8.91 15.04
N VAL A 187 17.08 -8.64 13.75
CA VAL A 187 17.86 -7.56 13.17
C VAL A 187 17.04 -6.29 13.22
N LEU A 188 17.63 -5.21 13.71
CA LEU A 188 16.96 -3.91 13.77
C LEU A 188 16.76 -3.35 12.35
N ALA A 189 15.58 -2.72 12.14
CA ALA A 189 15.22 -2.10 10.87
C ALA A 189 15.84 -0.69 10.72
#